data_10f0102c70a66695cf13267d28c28298
#
_entry.id   10f0102c70a66695cf13267d28c28298
#
_cell.length_a   1.000
_cell.length_b   1.000
_cell.length_c   1.000
_cell.angle_alpha   90.00
_cell.angle_beta   90.00
_cell.angle_gamma   90.00
#
_symmetry.space_group_name_H-M   'P 1'
#
loop_
_entity.id
_entity.type
_entity.pdbx_description
1 polymer ?
#
loop_
_entity_poly.entity_id
_entity_poly.type
_entity_poly.pdbx_seq_one_letter_code
_entity_poly.pdbx_strand_id
1 'polypeptide(L)'
;VNNLSLRNLGLTGKNPSVACLVVDYSKSINGEVLSYGLTSINGSPHAEINALKKVNKKQITNQTFMYVSLEPCFKLENCCAKKIANSGIKKVIISSRDPNPLIYNKGINFLKKNNIKVSIAKYGLNQFSNINKYFFNFYKRKQPFVTLKLAISKNNFSKDLKNKNITSFDTQYFMHKYRLYHDAIAIGYNTYKDDSPQLTCRLNGVNKK
;
A
#
# COMPACT_ATOMS: atom_id res chain seq x y z
N VAL A 1 -3.82 -4.13 10.53
CA VAL A 1 -2.74 -3.45 9.77
C VAL A 1 -3.09 -3.29 8.28
N ASN A 2 -3.72 -4.29 7.64
CA ASN A 2 -4.04 -4.21 6.20
C ASN A 2 -4.95 -3.02 5.85
N ASN A 3 -6.05 -2.79 6.57
CA ASN A 3 -6.94 -1.65 6.32
C ASN A 3 -6.23 -0.30 6.48
N LEU A 4 -5.25 -0.22 7.38
CA LEU A 4 -4.47 0.99 7.58
C LEU A 4 -3.64 1.35 6.33
N SER A 5 -3.20 0.36 5.56
CA SER A 5 -2.45 0.58 4.32
C SER A 5 -3.27 1.26 3.20
N LEU A 6 -4.60 1.25 3.29
CA LEU A 6 -5.46 1.96 2.32
C LEU A 6 -5.22 3.48 2.31
N ARG A 7 -4.74 4.06 3.42
CA ARG A 7 -4.62 5.52 3.58
C ARG A 7 -3.67 6.17 2.57
N ASN A 8 -2.57 5.49 2.22
CA ASN A 8 -1.58 6.02 1.28
C ASN A 8 -1.59 5.30 -0.08
N LEU A 9 -2.63 4.49 -0.35
CA LEU A 9 -2.75 3.77 -1.61
C LEU A 9 -2.79 4.76 -2.80
N GLY A 10 -1.93 4.52 -3.79
CA GLY A 10 -1.76 5.37 -4.96
C GLY A 10 -0.85 6.60 -4.76
N LEU A 11 -0.39 6.86 -3.53
CA LEU A 11 0.52 7.97 -3.20
C LEU A 11 1.98 7.50 -3.01
N THR A 12 2.23 6.22 -2.98
CA THR A 12 3.53 5.63 -2.64
C THR A 12 4.45 5.40 -3.83
N GLY A 13 4.12 5.98 -4.99
CA GLY A 13 4.89 5.79 -6.22
C GLY A 13 4.93 4.31 -6.63
N LYS A 14 6.10 3.81 -6.98
CA LYS A 14 6.32 2.41 -7.39
C LYS A 14 6.27 1.40 -6.22
N ASN A 15 6.29 1.88 -4.98
CA ASN A 15 6.26 1.04 -3.79
C ASN A 15 4.82 0.68 -3.41
N PRO A 16 4.57 -0.49 -2.80
CA PRO A 16 3.25 -0.81 -2.29
C PRO A 16 2.91 0.07 -1.08
N SER A 17 1.62 0.31 -0.86
CA SER A 17 1.17 0.97 0.35
C SER A 17 1.18 -0.02 1.51
N VAL A 18 2.17 0.09 2.37
CA VAL A 18 2.38 -0.79 3.54
C VAL A 18 2.01 -0.04 4.81
N ALA A 19 1.51 -0.78 5.80
CA ALA A 19 1.31 -0.29 7.15
C ALA A 19 2.05 -1.18 8.16
N CYS A 20 2.47 -0.55 9.25
CA CYS A 20 3.13 -1.19 10.38
C CYS A 20 2.51 -0.69 11.68
N LEU A 21 2.31 -1.61 12.63
CA LEU A 21 1.91 -1.32 14.02
C LEU A 21 2.94 -1.92 14.97
N VAL A 22 3.28 -1.18 16.01
CA VAL A 22 4.05 -1.68 17.16
C VAL A 22 3.11 -1.74 18.35
N VAL A 23 2.92 -2.93 18.92
CA VAL A 23 1.93 -3.20 19.97
C VAL A 23 2.62 -3.91 21.11
N ASP A 24 2.43 -3.44 22.32
CA ASP A 24 2.93 -4.07 23.55
C ASP A 24 1.81 -4.77 24.30
N TYR A 25 2.08 -5.99 24.74
CA TYR A 25 1.14 -6.85 25.48
C TYR A 25 1.54 -7.06 26.94
N SER A 26 2.52 -6.31 27.46
CA SER A 26 3.01 -6.48 28.83
C SER A 26 1.98 -6.11 29.90
N LYS A 27 1.09 -5.15 29.60
CA LYS A 27 0.09 -4.64 30.53
C LYS A 27 -1.32 -5.13 30.28
N SER A 28 -1.64 -5.59 29.07
CA SER A 28 -3.00 -5.97 28.68
C SER A 28 -2.97 -7.03 27.58
N ILE A 29 -3.87 -8.02 27.69
CA ILE A 29 -4.08 -9.04 26.66
C ILE A 29 -4.56 -8.44 25.32
N ASN A 30 -5.24 -7.30 25.36
CA ASN A 30 -5.69 -6.58 24.16
C ASN A 30 -4.55 -5.83 23.47
N GLY A 31 -3.42 -5.63 24.17
CA GLY A 31 -2.27 -4.89 23.70
C GLY A 31 -2.49 -3.36 23.67
N GLU A 32 -1.40 -2.63 23.85
CA GLU A 32 -1.32 -1.18 23.71
C GLU A 32 -0.58 -0.83 22.41
N VAL A 33 -1.17 -0.02 21.54
CA VAL A 33 -0.51 0.45 20.31
C VAL A 33 0.50 1.54 20.66
N LEU A 34 1.77 1.21 20.68
CA LEU A 34 2.86 2.16 20.96
C LEU A 34 3.11 3.11 19.80
N SER A 35 3.02 2.62 18.58
CA SER A 35 3.20 3.44 17.38
C SER A 35 2.62 2.79 16.14
N TYR A 36 2.48 3.59 15.09
CA TYR A 36 2.18 3.10 13.75
C TYR A 36 2.96 3.87 12.68
N GLY A 37 3.16 3.22 11.55
CA GLY A 37 3.76 3.81 10.36
C GLY A 37 3.04 3.36 9.09
N LEU A 38 3.10 4.22 8.08
CA LEU A 38 2.66 3.97 6.72
C LEU A 38 3.83 4.21 5.79
N THR A 39 3.86 3.55 4.63
CA THR A 39 4.77 3.95 3.56
C THR A 39 4.52 5.41 3.23
N SER A 40 5.56 6.22 3.24
CA SER A 40 5.45 7.65 2.96
C SER A 40 5.03 7.93 1.51
N ILE A 41 4.53 9.13 1.26
CA ILE A 41 4.32 9.65 -0.09
C ILE A 41 5.64 9.52 -0.87
N ASN A 42 5.55 9.12 -2.15
CA ASN A 42 6.68 8.75 -3.01
C ASN A 42 7.46 7.49 -2.58
N GLY A 43 6.97 6.74 -1.58
CA GLY A 43 7.42 5.40 -1.23
C GLY A 43 8.54 5.30 -0.20
N SER A 44 9.08 6.41 0.30
CA SER A 44 10.15 6.39 1.32
C SER A 44 9.97 7.53 2.32
N PRO A 45 10.22 7.30 3.62
CA PRO A 45 10.58 6.04 4.29
C PRO A 45 9.47 4.99 4.28
N HIS A 46 9.84 3.71 4.46
CA HIS A 46 8.90 2.60 4.58
C HIS A 46 8.14 2.63 5.91
N ALA A 47 7.01 1.89 5.96
CA ALA A 47 6.10 1.87 7.09
C ALA A 47 6.78 1.48 8.41
N GLU A 48 7.66 0.48 8.39
CA GLU A 48 8.40 0.00 9.55
C GLU A 48 9.33 1.07 10.10
N ILE A 49 10.01 1.81 9.24
CA ILE A 49 10.90 2.92 9.64
C ILE A 49 10.08 4.04 10.28
N ASN A 50 8.93 4.37 9.69
CA ASN A 50 8.04 5.39 10.22
C ASN A 50 7.44 5.01 11.58
N ALA A 51 7.12 3.72 11.78
CA ALA A 51 6.68 3.21 13.07
C ALA A 51 7.80 3.26 14.12
N LEU A 52 9.00 2.77 13.77
CA LEU A 52 10.17 2.73 14.66
C LEU A 52 10.67 4.13 15.07
N LYS A 53 10.53 5.13 14.21
CA LYS A 53 10.87 6.52 14.56
C LYS A 53 9.95 7.12 15.61
N LYS A 54 8.72 6.65 15.71
CA LYS A 54 7.70 7.18 16.64
C LYS A 54 7.64 6.42 17.96
N VAL A 55 8.15 5.19 18.01
CA VAL A 55 8.12 4.40 19.24
C VAL A 55 9.22 4.87 20.19
N ASN A 56 8.86 5.05 21.47
CA ASN A 56 9.85 5.24 22.51
C ASN A 56 10.50 3.88 22.84
N LYS A 57 11.80 3.78 22.64
CA LYS A 57 12.56 2.53 22.87
C LYS A 57 12.42 2.01 24.31
N LYS A 58 12.24 2.89 25.30
CA LYS A 58 12.03 2.50 26.70
C LYS A 58 10.69 1.77 26.93
N GLN A 59 9.74 1.89 26.00
CA GLN A 59 8.45 1.18 26.06
C GLN A 59 8.50 -0.21 25.39
N ILE A 60 9.60 -0.56 24.72
CA ILE A 60 9.74 -1.87 24.07
C ILE A 60 10.10 -2.89 25.14
N THR A 61 9.23 -3.88 25.29
CA THR A 61 9.39 -5.03 26.20
C THR A 61 9.58 -6.33 25.44
N ASN A 62 9.79 -7.43 26.15
CA ASN A 62 9.83 -8.77 25.54
C ASN A 62 8.45 -9.22 24.97
N GLN A 63 7.37 -8.49 25.33
CA GLN A 63 6.01 -8.72 24.82
C GLN A 63 5.61 -7.67 23.76
N THR A 64 6.54 -6.89 23.25
CA THR A 64 6.29 -5.98 22.15
C THR A 64 6.38 -6.71 20.81
N PHE A 65 5.32 -6.62 20.03
CA PHE A 65 5.19 -7.25 18.71
C PHE A 65 5.09 -6.18 17.63
N MET A 66 5.66 -6.48 16.48
CA MET A 66 5.47 -5.67 15.27
C MET A 66 4.55 -6.41 14.30
N TYR A 67 3.51 -5.73 13.86
CA TYR A 67 2.61 -6.19 12.80
C TYR A 67 2.89 -5.39 11.54
N VAL A 68 3.22 -6.05 10.45
CA VAL A 68 3.48 -5.39 9.16
C VAL A 68 2.68 -6.06 8.05
N SER A 69 2.13 -5.27 7.15
CA SER A 69 1.27 -5.81 6.09
C SER A 69 2.04 -6.48 4.95
N LEU A 70 3.32 -6.18 4.79
CA LEU A 70 4.21 -6.81 3.81
C LEU A 70 5.53 -7.21 4.46
N GLU A 71 6.19 -8.22 3.92
CA GLU A 71 7.54 -8.65 4.31
C GLU A 71 8.51 -7.47 4.35
N PRO A 72 9.22 -7.24 5.47
CA PRO A 72 10.23 -6.19 5.58
C PRO A 72 11.35 -6.38 4.56
N CYS A 73 11.67 -5.32 3.85
CA CYS A 73 12.71 -5.38 2.83
C CYS A 73 14.09 -5.71 3.43
N PHE A 74 14.86 -6.49 2.66
CA PHE A 74 16.26 -6.79 2.93
C PHE A 74 17.06 -6.49 1.67
N LYS A 75 17.61 -5.31 1.62
CA LYS A 75 18.60 -4.87 0.64
C LYS A 75 19.89 -4.55 1.41
N LEU A 76 20.84 -3.90 0.79
CA LEU A 76 22.07 -3.45 1.42
C LEU A 76 21.84 -2.65 2.73
N GLU A 77 22.73 -1.84 3.18
CA GLU A 77 22.64 -1.07 4.43
C GLU A 77 21.31 -0.28 4.57
N ASN A 78 20.87 -0.04 5.80
CA ASN A 78 19.65 0.72 6.14
C ASN A 78 18.29 0.11 5.72
N CYS A 79 18.21 -1.21 5.46
CA CYS A 79 16.95 -1.87 5.17
C CYS A 79 16.06 -2.07 6.41
N CYS A 80 14.74 -2.27 6.18
CA CYS A 80 13.76 -2.43 7.25
C CYS A 80 14.10 -3.60 8.19
N ALA A 81 14.49 -4.75 7.64
CA ALA A 81 14.81 -5.93 8.44
C ALA A 81 15.97 -5.67 9.43
N LYS A 82 17.04 -4.95 9.02
CA LYS A 82 18.14 -4.57 9.90
C LYS A 82 17.69 -3.59 11.00
N LYS A 83 16.86 -2.59 10.64
CA LYS A 83 16.33 -1.64 11.62
C LYS A 83 15.43 -2.31 12.66
N ILE A 84 14.62 -3.28 12.23
CA ILE A 84 13.80 -4.09 13.13
C ILE A 84 14.69 -4.92 14.07
N ALA A 85 15.73 -5.58 13.54
CA ALA A 85 16.65 -6.37 14.34
C ALA A 85 17.32 -5.57 15.48
N ASN A 86 17.64 -4.29 15.19
CA ASN A 86 18.29 -3.37 16.15
C ASN A 86 17.29 -2.60 17.02
N SER A 87 15.97 -2.87 16.92
CA SER A 87 14.94 -2.13 17.67
C SER A 87 14.67 -2.68 19.07
N GLY A 88 15.04 -3.93 19.35
CA GLY A 88 14.66 -4.66 20.55
C GLY A 88 13.38 -5.50 20.40
N ILE A 89 12.62 -5.34 19.33
CA ILE A 89 11.41 -6.13 19.07
C ILE A 89 11.79 -7.59 18.80
N LYS A 90 11.12 -8.53 19.49
CA LYS A 90 11.41 -9.96 19.41
C LYS A 90 10.43 -10.78 18.58
N LYS A 91 9.30 -10.19 18.18
CA LYS A 91 8.28 -10.88 17.38
C LYS A 91 7.73 -9.98 16.28
N VAL A 92 7.70 -10.52 15.06
CA VAL A 92 7.15 -9.84 13.87
C VAL A 92 6.08 -10.71 13.23
N ILE A 93 4.91 -10.17 13.03
CA ILE A 93 3.78 -10.79 12.35
C ILE A 93 3.60 -10.11 10.99
N ILE A 94 3.68 -10.87 9.91
CA ILE A 94 3.63 -10.39 8.53
C ILE A 94 2.34 -10.85 7.89
N SER A 95 1.59 -9.95 7.25
CA SER A 95 0.36 -10.33 6.54
C SER A 95 0.65 -11.01 5.21
N SER A 96 1.62 -10.53 4.44
CA SER A 96 1.94 -11.06 3.12
C SER A 96 3.45 -11.08 2.87
N ARG A 97 3.92 -12.11 2.16
CA ARG A 97 5.28 -12.13 1.62
C ARG A 97 5.42 -11.17 0.46
N ASP A 98 6.61 -10.64 0.26
CA ASP A 98 6.89 -9.77 -0.89
C ASP A 98 6.89 -10.62 -2.17
N PRO A 99 6.10 -10.25 -3.21
CA PRO A 99 6.08 -10.98 -4.48
C PRO A 99 7.35 -10.76 -5.33
N ASN A 100 8.18 -9.78 -4.97
CA ASN A 100 9.43 -9.49 -5.66
C ASN A 100 10.47 -10.59 -5.36
N PRO A 101 10.95 -11.35 -6.37
CA PRO A 101 11.93 -12.42 -6.16
C PRO A 101 13.24 -11.94 -5.51
N LEU A 102 13.57 -10.66 -5.69
CA LEU A 102 14.76 -10.06 -5.06
C LEU A 102 14.62 -9.84 -3.56
N ILE A 103 13.38 -9.85 -3.04
CA ILE A 103 13.05 -9.61 -1.62
C ILE A 103 12.51 -10.87 -0.95
N TYR A 104 11.73 -11.66 -1.69
CA TYR A 104 11.03 -12.85 -1.21
C TYR A 104 11.84 -13.68 -0.22
N ASN A 105 11.32 -13.86 0.99
CA ASN A 105 11.91 -14.58 2.12
C ASN A 105 13.24 -14.02 2.66
N LYS A 106 13.87 -13.02 2.05
CA LYS A 106 15.18 -12.51 2.52
C LYS A 106 15.06 -11.75 3.84
N GLY A 107 14.05 -10.88 3.96
CA GLY A 107 13.75 -10.17 5.20
C GLY A 107 13.38 -11.09 6.33
N ILE A 108 12.49 -12.06 6.06
CA ILE A 108 12.06 -13.09 7.01
C ILE A 108 13.27 -13.91 7.52
N ASN A 109 14.10 -14.41 6.61
CA ASN A 109 15.26 -15.21 6.96
C ASN A 109 16.29 -14.43 7.77
N PHE A 110 16.51 -13.15 7.41
CA PHE A 110 17.41 -12.29 8.18
C PHE A 110 16.90 -12.06 9.60
N LEU A 111 15.61 -11.75 9.78
CA LEU A 111 15.01 -11.57 11.11
C LEU A 111 15.12 -12.84 11.95
N LYS A 112 14.82 -14.01 11.38
CA LYS A 112 14.95 -15.30 12.06
C LYS A 112 16.39 -15.59 12.50
N LYS A 113 17.40 -15.31 11.64
CA LYS A 113 18.82 -15.44 11.96
C LYS A 113 19.26 -14.52 13.10
N ASN A 114 18.55 -13.41 13.33
CA ASN A 114 18.79 -12.48 14.44
C ASN A 114 17.86 -12.73 15.64
N ASN A 115 17.42 -13.97 15.84
CA ASN A 115 16.62 -14.43 17.00
C ASN A 115 15.27 -13.70 17.13
N ILE A 116 14.69 -13.23 16.02
CA ILE A 116 13.35 -12.64 16.01
C ILE A 116 12.35 -13.69 15.54
N LYS A 117 11.31 -13.94 16.34
CA LYS A 117 10.21 -14.83 15.97
C LYS A 117 9.38 -14.19 14.86
N VAL A 118 9.36 -14.81 13.68
CA VAL A 118 8.58 -14.33 12.54
C VAL A 118 7.45 -15.31 12.23
N SER A 119 6.23 -14.82 12.19
CA SER A 119 5.06 -15.57 11.75
C SER A 119 4.33 -14.86 10.60
N ILE A 120 3.75 -15.66 9.72
CA ILE A 120 2.84 -15.17 8.66
C ILE A 120 1.42 -15.29 9.21
N ALA A 121 0.63 -14.24 9.09
CA ALA A 121 -0.76 -14.24 9.52
C ALA A 121 -1.56 -15.30 8.73
N LYS A 122 -2.34 -16.11 9.42
CA LYS A 122 -3.22 -17.11 8.78
C LYS A 122 -4.43 -16.48 8.10
N TYR A 123 -4.89 -15.34 8.64
CA TYR A 123 -6.07 -14.61 8.13
C TYR A 123 -5.64 -13.30 7.44
N GLY A 124 -6.40 -12.89 6.44
CA GLY A 124 -6.15 -11.63 5.74
C GLY A 124 -5.02 -11.69 4.70
N LEU A 125 -4.50 -12.87 4.36
CA LEU A 125 -3.44 -13.06 3.35
C LEU A 125 -3.78 -12.40 2.01
N ASN A 126 -5.00 -12.61 1.53
CA ASN A 126 -5.45 -12.05 0.25
C ASN A 126 -5.86 -10.58 0.35
N GLN A 127 -6.16 -10.08 1.56
CA GLN A 127 -6.60 -8.69 1.72
C GLN A 127 -5.50 -7.70 1.33
N PHE A 128 -4.28 -7.89 1.79
CA PHE A 128 -3.17 -7.01 1.43
C PHE A 128 -2.84 -7.07 -0.06
N SER A 129 -2.80 -8.26 -0.64
CA SER A 129 -2.57 -8.43 -2.08
C SER A 129 -3.68 -7.81 -2.93
N ASN A 130 -4.93 -7.84 -2.47
CA ASN A 130 -6.05 -7.18 -3.14
C ASN A 130 -5.94 -5.64 -3.06
N ILE A 131 -5.53 -5.10 -1.90
CA ILE A 131 -5.27 -3.66 -1.75
C ILE A 131 -4.15 -3.21 -2.70
N ASN A 132 -3.06 -3.95 -2.76
CA ASN A 132 -1.90 -3.64 -3.60
C ASN A 132 -1.85 -4.47 -4.89
N LYS A 133 -3.03 -4.75 -5.50
CA LYS A 133 -3.14 -5.66 -6.67
C LYS A 133 -2.25 -5.26 -7.83
N TYR A 134 -2.00 -3.98 -8.05
CA TYR A 134 -1.11 -3.46 -9.08
C TYR A 134 0.33 -3.93 -8.88
N PHE A 135 0.86 -3.80 -7.66
CA PHE A 135 2.18 -4.25 -7.27
C PHE A 135 2.33 -5.76 -7.40
N PHE A 136 1.37 -6.54 -6.88
CA PHE A 136 1.39 -7.99 -6.97
C PHE A 136 1.27 -8.49 -8.42
N ASN A 137 0.42 -7.86 -9.24
CA ASN A 137 0.26 -8.21 -10.65
C ASN A 137 1.56 -7.99 -11.42
N PHE A 138 2.22 -6.85 -11.20
CA PHE A 138 3.49 -6.53 -11.86
C PHE A 138 4.55 -7.61 -11.62
N TYR A 139 4.76 -8.02 -10.36
CA TYR A 139 5.78 -9.04 -10.07
C TYR A 139 5.38 -10.45 -10.50
N LYS A 140 4.09 -10.80 -10.47
CA LYS A 140 3.60 -12.11 -10.88
C LYS A 140 3.57 -12.30 -12.40
N ARG A 141 3.13 -11.27 -13.13
CA ARG A 141 2.88 -11.36 -14.58
C ARG A 141 3.87 -10.60 -15.43
N LYS A 142 4.67 -9.70 -14.85
CA LYS A 142 5.57 -8.78 -15.56
C LYS A 142 4.86 -7.94 -16.64
N GLN A 143 3.61 -7.64 -16.41
CA GLN A 143 2.73 -6.88 -17.30
C GLN A 143 2.05 -5.76 -16.55
N PRO A 144 1.71 -4.63 -17.20
CA PRO A 144 0.94 -3.57 -16.58
C PRO A 144 -0.43 -4.10 -16.15
N PHE A 145 -0.94 -3.55 -15.06
CA PHE A 145 -2.32 -3.79 -14.66
C PHE A 145 -3.22 -2.81 -15.41
N VAL A 146 -4.05 -3.32 -16.30
CA VAL A 146 -4.94 -2.50 -17.12
C VAL A 146 -6.33 -2.45 -16.49
N THR A 147 -6.89 -1.24 -16.35
CA THR A 147 -8.28 -1.01 -15.97
C THR A 147 -9.00 -0.35 -17.14
N LEU A 148 -10.01 -1.00 -17.65
CA LEU A 148 -10.90 -0.42 -18.67
C LEU A 148 -12.03 0.36 -17.96
N LYS A 149 -12.22 1.64 -18.38
CA LYS A 149 -13.33 2.46 -17.94
C LYS A 149 -14.21 2.83 -19.14
N LEU A 150 -15.48 2.51 -19.07
CA LEU A 150 -16.46 2.89 -20.04
C LEU A 150 -17.68 3.51 -19.33
N ALA A 151 -18.14 4.66 -19.77
CA ALA A 151 -19.42 5.24 -19.39
C ALA A 151 -20.41 5.08 -20.54
N ILE A 152 -21.54 4.44 -20.28
CA ILE A 152 -22.61 4.24 -21.25
C ILE A 152 -23.95 4.57 -20.62
N SER A 153 -24.86 5.11 -21.40
CA SER A 153 -26.24 5.31 -21.03
C SER A 153 -27.02 3.98 -21.06
N LYS A 154 -28.25 3.95 -20.53
CA LYS A 154 -29.11 2.74 -20.53
C LYS A 154 -29.34 2.15 -21.94
N ASN A 155 -29.33 2.98 -22.96
CA ASN A 155 -29.47 2.63 -24.38
C ASN A 155 -28.13 2.48 -25.10
N ASN A 156 -27.03 2.22 -24.37
CA ASN A 156 -25.68 1.91 -24.86
C ASN A 156 -24.96 3.05 -25.63
N PHE A 157 -25.37 4.30 -25.47
CA PHE A 157 -24.60 5.43 -25.98
C PHE A 157 -23.52 5.89 -25.03
N SER A 158 -22.35 6.23 -25.54
CA SER A 158 -21.23 6.79 -24.77
C SER A 158 -21.21 8.32 -24.75
N LYS A 159 -22.09 8.97 -25.52
CA LYS A 159 -22.20 10.43 -25.63
C LYS A 159 -23.67 10.86 -25.58
N ASP A 160 -23.98 11.87 -24.79
CA ASP A 160 -25.29 12.55 -24.81
C ASP A 160 -25.09 13.94 -25.43
N LEU A 161 -25.86 14.24 -26.47
CA LEU A 161 -25.80 15.51 -27.17
C LEU A 161 -26.36 16.67 -26.34
N LYS A 162 -27.26 16.38 -25.38
CA LYS A 162 -27.91 17.38 -24.52
C LYS A 162 -27.16 17.58 -23.19
N ASN A 163 -26.68 16.49 -22.60
CA ASN A 163 -25.98 16.51 -21.33
C ASN A 163 -24.54 16.02 -21.51
N LYS A 164 -23.57 16.86 -21.19
CA LYS A 164 -22.14 16.49 -21.28
C LYS A 164 -21.73 15.33 -20.37
N ASN A 165 -22.49 15.05 -19.31
CA ASN A 165 -22.17 14.03 -18.31
C ASN A 165 -23.22 12.95 -18.25
N ILE A 166 -22.86 11.73 -18.64
CA ILE A 166 -23.69 10.53 -18.52
C ILE A 166 -23.66 9.98 -17.07
N THR A 167 -22.58 10.27 -16.32
CA THR A 167 -22.33 9.74 -14.98
C THR A 167 -22.58 10.78 -13.90
N SER A 168 -23.04 10.31 -12.72
CA SER A 168 -23.24 11.17 -11.55
C SER A 168 -21.93 11.76 -11.03
N PHE A 169 -22.04 12.81 -10.21
CA PHE A 169 -20.88 13.43 -9.54
C PHE A 169 -20.09 12.42 -8.72
N ASP A 170 -20.75 11.53 -7.97
CA ASP A 170 -20.09 10.51 -7.18
C ASP A 170 -19.25 9.55 -8.04
N THR A 171 -19.79 9.15 -9.20
CA THR A 171 -19.06 8.32 -10.16
C THR A 171 -17.82 9.04 -10.68
N GLN A 172 -17.92 10.34 -10.99
CA GLN A 172 -16.79 11.15 -11.41
C GLN A 172 -15.72 11.26 -10.31
N TYR A 173 -16.13 11.43 -9.04
CA TYR A 173 -15.22 11.43 -7.90
C TYR A 173 -14.49 10.09 -7.77
N PHE A 174 -15.19 8.95 -7.93
CA PHE A 174 -14.57 7.63 -7.96
C PHE A 174 -13.54 7.49 -9.09
N MET A 175 -13.79 8.09 -10.25
CA MET A 175 -12.82 8.05 -11.35
C MET A 175 -11.51 8.78 -11.01
N HIS A 176 -11.55 9.84 -10.21
CA HIS A 176 -10.35 10.48 -9.71
C HIS A 176 -9.54 9.56 -8.77
N LYS A 177 -10.20 8.72 -7.95
CA LYS A 177 -9.52 7.68 -7.17
C LYS A 177 -8.83 6.64 -8.06
N TYR A 178 -9.48 6.21 -9.14
CA TYR A 178 -8.85 5.31 -10.10
C TYR A 178 -7.63 5.93 -10.76
N ARG A 179 -7.68 7.21 -11.13
CA ARG A 179 -6.50 7.94 -11.64
C ARG A 179 -5.35 7.97 -10.63
N LEU A 180 -5.68 8.11 -9.34
CA LEU A 180 -4.68 8.05 -8.28
C LEU A 180 -3.90 6.73 -8.26
N TYR A 181 -4.57 5.62 -8.57
CA TYR A 181 -4.00 4.28 -8.49
C TYR A 181 -3.24 3.84 -9.75
N HIS A 182 -3.28 4.60 -10.84
CA HIS A 182 -2.63 4.28 -12.12
C HIS A 182 -1.52 5.28 -12.42
N ASP A 183 -0.48 4.79 -13.12
CA ASP A 183 0.67 5.60 -13.52
C ASP A 183 0.44 6.31 -14.86
N ALA A 184 -0.49 5.79 -15.68
CA ALA A 184 -0.83 6.32 -16.98
C ALA A 184 -2.33 6.22 -17.28
N ILE A 185 -2.82 7.11 -18.12
CA ILE A 185 -4.18 7.12 -18.65
C ILE A 185 -4.08 7.10 -20.17
N ALA A 186 -4.74 6.15 -20.82
CA ALA A 186 -4.90 6.12 -22.27
C ALA A 186 -6.33 6.49 -22.65
N ILE A 187 -6.49 7.31 -23.66
CA ILE A 187 -7.79 7.72 -24.21
C ILE A 187 -7.79 7.59 -25.74
N GLY A 188 -8.97 7.43 -26.31
CA GLY A 188 -9.13 7.45 -27.77
C GLY A 188 -8.86 8.83 -28.35
N TYR A 189 -8.36 8.87 -29.59
CA TYR A 189 -8.07 10.12 -30.30
C TYR A 189 -9.29 11.05 -30.40
N ASN A 190 -10.47 10.49 -30.70
CA ASN A 190 -11.70 11.30 -30.80
C ASN A 190 -12.09 11.91 -29.45
N THR A 191 -11.92 11.17 -28.33
CA THR A 191 -12.13 11.71 -26.98
C THR A 191 -11.16 12.86 -26.69
N TYR A 192 -9.91 12.74 -27.11
CA TYR A 192 -8.93 13.82 -26.97
C TYR A 192 -9.35 15.07 -27.75
N LYS A 193 -9.75 14.90 -29.02
CA LYS A 193 -10.14 15.98 -29.91
C LYS A 193 -11.43 16.69 -29.45
N ASP A 194 -12.46 15.90 -29.09
CA ASP A 194 -13.79 16.41 -28.77
C ASP A 194 -13.87 17.01 -27.36
N ASP A 195 -13.24 16.41 -26.38
CA ASP A 195 -13.42 16.74 -24.97
C ASP A 195 -12.25 17.55 -24.38
N SER A 196 -11.08 17.58 -25.05
CA SER A 196 -9.83 18.21 -24.55
C SER A 196 -9.60 17.94 -23.05
N PRO A 197 -9.63 16.67 -22.59
CA PRO A 197 -9.70 16.36 -21.17
C PRO A 197 -8.37 16.65 -20.48
N GLN A 198 -8.42 17.25 -19.29
CA GLN A 198 -7.23 17.55 -18.49
C GLN A 198 -6.50 16.31 -17.96
N LEU A 199 -7.19 15.17 -17.82
CA LEU A 199 -6.68 13.89 -17.31
C LEU A 199 -6.02 13.91 -15.91
N THR A 200 -6.09 15.03 -15.22
CA THR A 200 -5.51 15.21 -13.89
C THR A 200 -6.32 14.52 -12.78
N CYS A 201 -5.68 14.20 -11.65
CA CYS A 201 -6.36 13.75 -10.43
C CYS A 201 -6.75 14.98 -9.60
N ARG A 202 -8.06 15.25 -9.47
CA ARG A 202 -8.61 16.40 -8.72
C ARG A 202 -9.27 15.97 -7.41
N LEU A 203 -8.56 15.20 -6.60
CA LEU A 203 -8.95 14.89 -5.23
C LEU A 203 -8.34 15.92 -4.27
N ASN A 204 -9.12 16.38 -3.28
CA ASN A 204 -8.62 17.31 -2.28
C ASN A 204 -7.39 16.75 -1.57
N GLY A 205 -6.35 17.56 -1.44
CA GLY A 205 -5.09 17.16 -0.79
C GLY A 205 -4.19 16.24 -1.64
N VAL A 206 -4.55 15.97 -2.90
CA VAL A 206 -3.76 15.15 -3.82
C VAL A 206 -3.20 15.99 -4.94
N ASN A 207 -1.89 16.05 -5.06
CA ASN A 207 -1.19 16.69 -6.18
C ASN A 207 -0.54 15.60 -7.05
N LYS A 208 -1.33 14.96 -7.91
CA LYS A 208 -0.87 13.99 -8.91
C LYS A 208 -1.32 14.47 -10.30
N LYS A 209 -0.35 14.80 -11.12
CA LYS A 209 -0.54 15.11 -12.55
C LYS A 209 -0.46 13.85 -13.38
#